data_7a956d97ef2c9803d0411b9e8805dc95
#
_entry.id   7a956d97ef2c9803d0411b9e8805dc95
#
_cell.length_a   1.000
_cell.length_b   1.000
_cell.length_c   1.000
_cell.angle_alpha   90.00
_cell.angle_beta   90.00
_cell.angle_gamma   90.00
#
_symmetry.space_group_name_H-M   'P 1'
#
loop_
_entity.id
_entity.type
_entity.pdbx_description
1 polymer ?
#
loop_
_entity_poly.entity_id
_entity_poly.type
_entity_poly.pdbx_seq_one_letter_code
_entity_poly.pdbx_strand_id
1 'polypeptide(L)'
;YEMFLDYSDNHPAACLNYDPSHFLLQQLDYLDFIRLYSERIKGVHVKDAEFRPTGRVGVYGGYQSWSGRAGRFRSLGDGQVDFTRVFTLLTEAGYNSWAVLEWECCVKSPEQGAAEGAPFIAKHIIETADVAFDDFAGGGTDQTQNRQILGLS
;
A
#
# COMPACT_ATOMS: atom_id res chain seq x y z
N TYR A 1 -5.59 1.38 -17.15
CA TYR A 1 -6.85 1.37 -16.37
C TYR A 1 -7.81 2.43 -16.86
N GLU A 2 -7.36 3.65 -17.15
CA GLU A 2 -8.18 4.77 -17.66
C GLU A 2 -9.05 4.37 -18.86
N MET A 3 -8.43 3.78 -19.89
CA MET A 3 -9.16 3.28 -21.05
C MET A 3 -10.29 2.31 -20.68
N PHE A 4 -10.08 1.46 -19.68
CA PHE A 4 -11.13 0.55 -19.19
C PHE A 4 -12.27 1.34 -18.50
N LEU A 5 -11.94 2.37 -17.73
CA LEU A 5 -12.95 3.24 -17.12
C LEU A 5 -13.76 3.97 -18.20
N ASP A 6 -13.10 4.50 -19.22
CA ASP A 6 -13.77 5.18 -20.35
C ASP A 6 -14.73 4.24 -21.07
N TYR A 7 -14.29 3.03 -21.43
CA TYR A 7 -15.15 2.03 -22.08
C TYR A 7 -16.30 1.52 -21.23
N SER A 8 -16.18 1.60 -19.92
CA SER A 8 -17.24 1.22 -18.99
C SER A 8 -18.12 2.39 -18.52
N ASP A 9 -18.04 3.54 -19.19
CA ASP A 9 -18.71 4.78 -18.82
C ASP A 9 -18.50 5.14 -17.33
N ASN A 10 -17.29 4.92 -16.82
CA ASN A 10 -16.95 5.10 -15.42
C ASN A 10 -17.87 4.36 -14.44
N HIS A 11 -18.42 3.23 -14.85
CA HIS A 11 -19.39 2.48 -14.07
C HIS A 11 -18.92 2.27 -12.62
N PRO A 12 -19.75 2.48 -11.59
CA PRO A 12 -19.33 2.43 -10.18
C PRO A 12 -18.84 1.04 -9.73
N ALA A 13 -19.23 -0.04 -10.42
CA ALA A 13 -18.73 -1.38 -10.16
C ALA A 13 -17.36 -1.68 -10.80
N ALA A 14 -16.81 -0.75 -11.61
CA ALA A 14 -15.46 -0.85 -12.15
C ALA A 14 -14.42 -0.57 -11.06
N CYS A 15 -14.32 -1.47 -10.10
CA CYS A 15 -13.47 -1.38 -8.91
C CYS A 15 -12.18 -2.18 -9.08
N LEU A 16 -11.26 -1.99 -8.15
CA LEU A 16 -9.93 -2.57 -8.16
C LEU A 16 -9.73 -3.51 -6.95
N ASN A 17 -9.14 -4.65 -7.23
CA ASN A 17 -8.38 -5.41 -6.26
C ASN A 17 -6.91 -5.05 -6.49
N TYR A 18 -6.38 -4.17 -5.64
CA TYR A 18 -5.07 -3.56 -5.82
C TYR A 18 -3.96 -4.48 -5.30
N ASP A 19 -2.89 -4.64 -6.07
CA ASP A 19 -1.72 -5.43 -5.71
C ASP A 19 -0.42 -4.67 -6.09
N PRO A 20 0.31 -4.10 -5.11
CA PRO A 20 1.51 -3.30 -5.37
C PRO A 20 2.65 -4.10 -6.01
N SER A 21 2.71 -5.42 -5.79
CA SER A 21 3.79 -6.26 -6.27
C SER A 21 3.86 -6.32 -7.81
N HIS A 22 2.71 -6.34 -8.46
CA HIS A 22 2.64 -6.32 -9.92
C HIS A 22 3.11 -4.99 -10.51
N PHE A 23 2.80 -3.88 -9.86
CA PHE A 23 3.30 -2.56 -10.25
C PHE A 23 4.82 -2.47 -10.12
N LEU A 24 5.36 -2.95 -9.00
CA LEU A 24 6.80 -2.98 -8.76
C LEU A 24 7.53 -3.78 -9.86
N LEU A 25 7.01 -4.96 -10.23
CA LEU A 25 7.59 -5.77 -11.30
C LEU A 25 7.51 -5.09 -12.68
N GLN A 26 6.51 -4.28 -12.91
CA GLN A 26 6.35 -3.48 -14.13
C GLN A 26 7.05 -2.11 -14.04
N GLN A 27 7.71 -1.80 -12.94
CA GLN A 27 8.39 -0.53 -12.67
C GLN A 27 7.45 0.67 -12.75
N LEU A 28 6.19 0.48 -12.35
CA LEU A 28 5.20 1.55 -12.20
C LEU A 28 5.21 2.06 -10.75
N ASP A 29 4.85 3.32 -10.57
CA ASP A 29 4.70 3.90 -9.22
C ASP A 29 3.40 3.41 -8.59
N TYR A 30 3.52 2.37 -7.75
CA TYR A 30 2.40 1.78 -7.04
C TYR A 30 1.81 2.70 -5.96
N LEU A 31 2.59 3.63 -5.41
CA LEU A 31 2.10 4.58 -4.42
C LEU A 31 1.28 5.70 -5.08
N ASP A 32 1.74 6.19 -6.22
CA ASP A 32 0.99 7.19 -6.98
C ASP A 32 -0.33 6.63 -7.51
N PHE A 33 -0.34 5.34 -7.87
CA PHE A 33 -1.57 4.66 -8.27
C PHE A 33 -2.65 4.67 -7.17
N ILE A 34 -2.28 4.50 -5.89
CA ILE A 34 -3.22 4.64 -4.76
C ILE A 34 -3.80 6.06 -4.74
N ARG A 35 -2.97 7.10 -4.88
CA ARG A 35 -3.44 8.49 -4.88
C ARG A 35 -4.44 8.79 -5.99
N LEU A 36 -4.20 8.22 -7.17
CA LEU A 36 -5.06 8.43 -8.34
C LEU A 36 -6.39 7.69 -8.26
N TYR A 37 -6.40 6.48 -7.67
CA TYR A 37 -7.55 5.56 -7.79
C TYR A 37 -8.04 5.00 -6.45
N SER A 38 -7.72 5.61 -5.33
CA SER A 38 -8.12 5.15 -3.99
C SER A 38 -9.61 4.87 -3.85
N GLU A 39 -10.46 5.71 -4.43
CA GLU A 39 -11.92 5.53 -4.39
C GLU A 39 -12.40 4.25 -5.09
N ARG A 40 -11.61 3.74 -6.04
CA ARG A 40 -11.88 2.51 -6.80
C ARG A 40 -11.29 1.26 -6.14
N ILE A 41 -10.36 1.40 -5.21
CA ILE A 41 -9.74 0.27 -4.51
C ILE A 41 -10.73 -0.27 -3.48
N LYS A 42 -11.21 -1.51 -3.70
CA LYS A 42 -12.17 -2.20 -2.82
C LYS A 42 -11.61 -3.48 -2.21
N GLY A 43 -10.45 -3.92 -2.65
CA GLY A 43 -9.67 -5.00 -2.09
C GLY A 43 -8.19 -4.72 -2.26
N VAL A 44 -7.37 -5.20 -1.35
CA VAL A 44 -5.92 -5.08 -1.43
C VAL A 44 -5.29 -6.44 -1.21
N HIS A 45 -4.49 -6.89 -2.17
CA HIS A 45 -3.57 -7.98 -1.99
C HIS A 45 -2.27 -7.47 -1.37
N VAL A 46 -1.95 -8.00 -0.21
CA VAL A 46 -0.67 -7.75 0.44
C VAL A 46 0.28 -8.84 -0.04
N LYS A 47 1.04 -8.52 -1.08
CA LYS A 47 1.95 -9.40 -1.78
C LYS A 47 3.24 -8.67 -2.08
N ASP A 48 4.36 -9.28 -1.81
CA ASP A 48 5.66 -8.66 -1.97
C ASP A 48 6.39 -9.15 -3.21
N ALA A 49 7.24 -8.31 -3.74
CA ALA A 49 8.08 -8.59 -4.90
C ALA A 49 9.41 -7.86 -4.81
N GLU A 50 10.38 -8.34 -5.54
CA GLU A 50 11.64 -7.63 -5.77
C GLU A 50 11.95 -7.55 -7.25
N PHE A 51 12.57 -6.46 -7.68
CA PHE A 51 13.11 -6.28 -9.01
C PHE A 51 14.57 -5.83 -8.92
N ARG A 52 15.48 -6.73 -9.29
CA ARG A 52 16.93 -6.54 -9.20
C ARG A 52 17.58 -6.81 -10.56
N PRO A 53 17.49 -5.87 -11.50
CA PRO A 53 18.12 -6.02 -12.80
C PRO A 53 19.67 -6.04 -12.66
N THR A 54 20.31 -6.73 -13.57
CA THR A 54 21.76 -6.76 -13.68
C THR A 54 22.19 -6.33 -15.10
N GLY A 55 23.49 -6.26 -15.37
CA GLY A 55 23.96 -6.01 -16.74
C GLY A 55 23.60 -7.10 -17.75
N ARG A 56 23.01 -8.23 -17.30
CA ARG A 56 22.64 -9.37 -18.14
C ARG A 56 21.17 -9.73 -18.07
N VAL A 57 20.48 -9.31 -17.02
CA VAL A 57 19.10 -9.71 -16.71
C VAL A 57 18.29 -8.47 -16.36
N GLY A 58 17.22 -8.25 -17.08
CA GLY A 58 16.27 -7.15 -16.88
C GLY A 58 14.83 -7.66 -16.95
N VAL A 59 13.90 -6.78 -17.31
CA VAL A 59 12.46 -7.09 -17.43
C VAL A 59 12.22 -8.25 -18.40
N TYR A 60 12.96 -8.29 -19.50
CA TYR A 60 12.83 -9.31 -20.55
C TYR A 60 13.87 -10.40 -20.41
N GLY A 61 14.21 -10.78 -19.20
CA GLY A 61 15.35 -11.61 -18.82
C GLY A 61 15.40 -13.06 -19.30
N GLY A 62 14.57 -13.48 -20.25
CA GLY A 62 14.67 -14.80 -20.89
C GLY A 62 14.18 -15.97 -20.04
N TYR A 63 14.60 -17.19 -20.43
CA TYR A 63 14.15 -18.46 -19.84
C TYR A 63 14.92 -18.81 -18.55
N GLN A 64 14.68 -18.07 -17.48
CA GLN A 64 15.34 -18.33 -16.20
C GLN A 64 14.39 -19.04 -15.25
N SER A 65 14.97 -19.77 -14.29
CA SER A 65 14.22 -20.28 -13.15
C SER A 65 13.60 -19.14 -12.34
N TRP A 66 12.56 -19.42 -11.58
CA TRP A 66 11.95 -18.42 -10.69
C TRP A 66 12.97 -17.74 -9.77
N SER A 67 13.90 -18.48 -9.23
CA SER A 67 14.96 -17.95 -8.36
C SER A 67 16.03 -17.12 -9.09
N GLY A 68 16.15 -17.28 -10.41
CA GLY A 68 17.15 -16.56 -11.23
C GLY A 68 16.62 -15.30 -11.91
N ARG A 69 15.31 -15.02 -11.84
CA ARG A 69 14.70 -13.83 -12.48
C ARG A 69 15.07 -12.55 -11.78
N ALA A 70 15.24 -11.48 -12.55
CA ALA A 70 15.41 -10.13 -12.01
C ALA A 70 14.16 -9.68 -11.23
N GLY A 71 12.98 -9.92 -11.79
CA GLY A 71 11.69 -9.66 -11.16
C GLY A 71 11.08 -10.96 -10.63
N ARG A 72 10.78 -11.01 -9.32
CA ARG A 72 10.20 -12.20 -8.68
C ARG A 72 9.41 -11.84 -7.44
N PHE A 73 8.42 -12.66 -7.13
CA PHE A 73 7.66 -12.53 -5.89
C PHE A 73 8.44 -13.04 -4.69
N ARG A 74 8.19 -12.43 -3.55
CA ARG A 74 8.85 -12.73 -2.28
C ARG A 74 7.82 -12.85 -1.15
N SER A 75 8.19 -13.55 -0.10
CA SER A 75 7.45 -13.47 1.17
C SER A 75 7.41 -12.04 1.68
N LEU A 76 6.36 -11.69 2.41
CA LEU A 76 6.15 -10.34 2.94
C LEU A 76 7.35 -9.87 3.77
N GLY A 77 7.88 -8.72 3.42
CA GLY A 77 9.05 -8.11 4.07
C GLY A 77 10.40 -8.56 3.52
N ASP A 78 10.45 -9.58 2.65
CA ASP A 78 11.68 -10.03 1.98
C ASP A 78 11.89 -9.35 0.61
N GLY A 79 10.91 -8.58 0.14
CA GLY A 79 10.91 -7.89 -1.13
C GLY A 79 11.24 -6.41 -1.03
N GLN A 80 10.65 -5.62 -1.91
CA GLN A 80 10.93 -4.18 -2.06
C GLN A 80 9.68 -3.31 -1.99
N VAL A 81 8.49 -3.87 -1.75
CA VAL A 81 7.28 -3.08 -1.57
C VAL A 81 7.33 -2.34 -0.24
N ASP A 82 7.17 -1.03 -0.26
CA ASP A 82 7.09 -0.19 0.95
C ASP A 82 5.68 -0.25 1.53
N PHE A 83 5.39 -1.30 2.28
CA PHE A 83 4.08 -1.49 2.90
C PHE A 83 3.75 -0.42 3.94
N THR A 84 4.73 0.18 4.59
CA THR A 84 4.48 1.30 5.50
C THR A 84 3.81 2.45 4.75
N ARG A 85 4.34 2.83 3.60
CA ARG A 85 3.73 3.89 2.77
C ARG A 85 2.42 3.46 2.11
N VAL A 86 2.32 2.20 1.67
CA VAL A 86 1.06 1.65 1.12
C VAL A 86 -0.06 1.77 2.14
N PHE A 87 0.13 1.28 3.37
CA PHE A 87 -0.89 1.33 4.42
C PHE A 87 -1.18 2.77 4.87
N THR A 88 -0.16 3.65 4.91
CA THR A 88 -0.38 5.08 5.18
C THR A 88 -1.32 5.71 4.17
N LEU A 89 -1.06 5.55 2.87
CA LEU A 89 -1.90 6.13 1.81
C LEU A 89 -3.31 5.54 1.78
N LEU A 90 -3.45 4.24 2.02
CA LEU A 90 -4.75 3.60 2.12
C LEU A 90 -5.56 4.14 3.32
N THR A 91 -4.90 4.34 4.46
CA THR A 91 -5.52 4.91 5.67
C THR A 91 -5.93 6.36 5.44
N GLU A 92 -5.06 7.20 4.86
CA GLU A 92 -5.36 8.59 4.50
C GLU A 92 -6.54 8.69 3.54
N ALA A 93 -6.70 7.72 2.64
CA ALA A 93 -7.82 7.61 1.70
C ALA A 93 -9.11 7.04 2.34
N GLY A 94 -9.10 6.70 3.62
CA GLY A 94 -10.25 6.12 4.31
C GLY A 94 -10.58 4.68 3.90
N TYR A 95 -9.59 3.93 3.40
CA TYR A 95 -9.78 2.52 3.04
C TYR A 95 -10.14 1.69 4.28
N ASN A 96 -11.27 0.98 4.23
CA ASN A 96 -11.81 0.19 5.33
C ASN A 96 -12.25 -1.22 4.92
N SER A 97 -11.61 -1.81 3.93
CA SER A 97 -11.94 -3.14 3.41
C SER A 97 -10.80 -4.14 3.69
N TRP A 98 -10.75 -5.23 2.94
CA TRP A 98 -9.87 -6.37 3.23
C TRP A 98 -8.43 -6.16 2.77
N ALA A 99 -7.48 -6.40 3.66
CA ALA A 99 -6.07 -6.61 3.34
C ALA A 99 -5.81 -8.13 3.31
N VAL A 100 -5.72 -8.69 2.12
CA VAL A 100 -5.64 -10.13 1.91
C VAL A 100 -4.19 -10.54 1.69
N LEU A 101 -3.69 -11.45 2.52
CA LEU A 101 -2.40 -12.09 2.26
C LEU A 101 -2.49 -12.88 0.96
N GLU A 102 -1.78 -12.46 -0.06
CA GLU A 102 -1.49 -13.28 -1.23
C GLU A 102 -0.01 -13.64 -1.23
N TRP A 103 0.27 -14.94 -1.11
CA TRP A 103 1.63 -15.39 -0.97
C TRP A 103 2.13 -16.12 -2.22
N GLU A 104 3.21 -15.60 -2.77
CA GLU A 104 4.04 -16.29 -3.75
C GLU A 104 5.52 -16.06 -3.38
N CYS A 105 6.31 -17.09 -3.33
CA CYS A 105 7.74 -16.94 -3.09
C CYS A 105 8.53 -18.06 -3.74
N CYS A 106 9.62 -17.70 -4.39
CA CYS A 106 10.51 -18.67 -5.03
C CYS A 106 11.59 -19.26 -4.10
N VAL A 107 11.64 -18.82 -2.84
CA VAL A 107 12.71 -19.15 -1.89
C VAL A 107 12.17 -19.78 -0.61
N LYS A 108 11.20 -19.15 0.02
CA LYS A 108 10.64 -19.56 1.32
C LYS A 108 9.55 -20.62 1.14
N SER A 109 9.35 -21.50 2.12
CA SER A 109 8.25 -22.48 2.09
C SER A 109 6.89 -21.82 2.30
N PRO A 110 5.78 -22.40 1.77
CA PRO A 110 4.43 -21.89 1.99
C PRO A 110 4.04 -21.81 3.47
N GLU A 111 4.43 -22.81 4.26
CA GLU A 111 4.12 -22.89 5.69
C GLU A 111 4.77 -21.72 6.45
N GLN A 112 6.05 -21.46 6.16
CA GLN A 112 6.75 -20.33 6.77
C GLN A 112 6.15 -19.00 6.31
N GLY A 113 5.90 -18.85 5.01
CA GLY A 113 5.32 -17.63 4.45
C GLY A 113 3.93 -17.31 5.02
N ALA A 114 3.08 -18.33 5.19
CA ALA A 114 1.78 -18.18 5.82
C ALA A 114 1.88 -17.79 7.30
N ALA A 115 2.78 -18.42 8.05
CA ALA A 115 2.96 -18.14 9.47
C ALA A 115 3.47 -16.70 9.72
N GLU A 116 4.31 -16.17 8.84
CA GLU A 116 4.86 -14.82 8.94
C GLU A 116 3.91 -13.75 8.40
N GLY A 117 3.05 -14.09 7.44
CA GLY A 117 2.27 -13.12 6.67
C GLY A 117 1.22 -12.36 7.47
N ALA A 118 0.40 -13.05 8.27
CA ALA A 118 -0.63 -12.39 9.07
C ALA A 118 -0.05 -11.45 10.14
N PRO A 119 0.99 -11.83 10.91
CA PRO A 119 1.68 -10.91 11.81
C PRO A 119 2.31 -9.71 11.09
N PHE A 120 2.84 -9.92 9.88
CA PHE A 120 3.38 -8.83 9.07
C PHE A 120 2.30 -7.79 8.72
N ILE A 121 1.15 -8.25 8.21
CA ILE A 121 0.03 -7.37 7.89
C ILE A 121 -0.44 -6.63 9.13
N ALA A 122 -0.69 -7.35 10.25
CA ALA A 122 -1.14 -6.76 11.50
C ALA A 122 -0.23 -5.62 11.99
N LYS A 123 1.08 -5.77 11.83
CA LYS A 123 2.07 -4.74 12.19
C LYS A 123 1.95 -3.46 11.36
N HIS A 124 1.42 -3.53 10.14
CA HIS A 124 1.31 -2.39 9.24
C HIS A 124 -0.07 -1.72 9.27
N ILE A 125 -1.07 -2.35 9.91
CA ILE A 125 -2.39 -1.73 10.10
C ILE A 125 -2.22 -0.51 11.01
N ILE A 126 -2.77 0.62 10.57
CA ILE A 126 -2.72 1.87 11.32
C ILE A 126 -4.04 2.03 12.07
N GLU A 127 -3.97 2.12 13.39
CA GLU A 127 -5.08 2.53 14.23
C GLU A 127 -5.14 4.07 14.22
N THR A 128 -6.21 4.61 13.63
CA THR A 128 -6.40 6.06 13.58
C THR A 128 -6.94 6.55 14.92
N ALA A 129 -6.40 7.67 15.42
CA ALA A 129 -6.94 8.33 16.60
C ALA A 129 -8.23 9.06 16.25
N ASP A 130 -9.24 8.97 17.12
CA ASP A 130 -10.50 9.70 16.96
C ASP A 130 -10.33 11.21 17.15
N VAL A 131 -9.24 11.63 17.82
CA VAL A 131 -8.90 13.03 18.09
C VAL A 131 -7.48 13.30 17.63
N ALA A 132 -7.30 14.33 16.81
CA ALA A 132 -5.98 14.79 16.43
C ALA A 132 -5.22 15.33 17.65
N PHE A 133 -3.95 14.98 17.79
CA PHE A 133 -3.08 15.49 18.88
C PHE A 133 -2.98 17.02 18.86
N ASP A 134 -3.24 17.63 17.72
CA ASP A 134 -3.16 19.08 17.48
C ASP A 134 -4.56 19.72 17.37
N ASP A 135 -5.32 19.70 18.46
CA ASP A 135 -6.60 20.40 18.56
C ASP A 135 -6.49 21.93 18.41
N PHE A 136 -5.26 22.46 18.42
CA PHE A 136 -5.02 23.88 18.20
C PHE A 136 -5.34 24.35 16.78
N ALA A 137 -5.31 23.46 15.80
CA ALA A 137 -5.59 23.78 14.39
C ALA A 137 -7.09 23.81 14.06
N GLY A 138 -7.94 23.19 14.88
CA GLY A 138 -9.41 23.10 14.67
C GLY A 138 -10.23 24.09 15.50
N GLY A 139 -9.69 24.63 16.55
CA GLY A 139 -10.32 25.62 17.41
C GLY A 139 -10.09 27.03 16.87
N GLY A 140 -11.13 27.70 16.40
CA GLY A 140 -11.07 29.16 16.21
C GLY A 140 -10.49 29.80 17.47
N THR A 141 -9.67 30.84 17.32
CA THR A 141 -9.07 31.61 18.42
C THR A 141 -10.16 32.07 19.41
N ASP A 142 -10.36 31.29 20.48
CA ASP A 142 -11.13 31.77 21.62
C ASP A 142 -10.27 32.78 22.36
N GLN A 143 -10.54 34.07 22.08
CA GLN A 143 -9.83 35.17 22.71
C GLN A 143 -9.92 35.15 24.23
N THR A 144 -11.01 34.59 24.82
CA THR A 144 -11.20 34.48 26.25
C THR A 144 -10.25 33.45 26.86
N GLN A 145 -10.11 32.30 26.19
CA GLN A 145 -9.20 31.24 26.62
C GLN A 145 -7.73 31.67 26.46
N ASN A 146 -7.40 32.36 25.37
CA ASN A 146 -6.05 32.91 25.15
C ASN A 146 -5.71 33.96 26.19
N ARG A 147 -6.63 34.86 26.59
CA ARG A 147 -6.41 35.81 27.68
C ARG A 147 -6.16 35.13 29.01
N GLN A 148 -6.90 34.07 29.33
CA GLN A 148 -6.68 33.28 30.57
C GLN A 148 -5.33 32.60 30.58
N ILE A 149 -4.91 31.97 29.48
CA ILE A 149 -3.60 31.31 29.35
C ILE A 149 -2.46 32.33 29.49
N LEU A 150 -2.65 33.54 29.00
CA LEU A 150 -1.68 34.65 29.07
C LEU A 150 -1.75 35.43 30.39
N GLY A 151 -2.65 35.07 31.31
CA GLY A 151 -2.85 35.77 32.57
C GLY A 151 -3.36 37.24 32.39
N LEU A 152 -4.02 37.50 31.28
CA LEU A 152 -4.62 38.79 30.97
C LEU A 152 -6.10 38.77 31.39
N SER A 153 -6.42 39.38 32.47
CA SER A 153 -7.80 39.58 32.93
C SER A 153 -8.54 40.62 32.08
#